data_83c76c1f543d60385507538035116dad
#
_entry.id   83c76c1f543d60385507538035116dad
#
_cell.length_a   1.000
_cell.length_b   1.000
_cell.length_c   1.000
_cell.angle_alpha   90.00
_cell.angle_beta   90.00
_cell.angle_gamma   90.00
#
_symmetry.space_group_name_H-M   'P 1'
#
loop_
_entity.id
_entity.type
_entity.pdbx_description
1 polymer ?
#
loop_
_entity_poly.entity_id
_entity_poly.type
_entity_poly.pdbx_seq_one_letter_code
_entity_poly.pdbx_strand_id
1 'polypeptide(L)'
;MKDPKLLNIELGRIRPDDYASLPPSGTVVVLDNIRSAHNIGSIFRTSDAFKVDCVYLCGICAFPPSTEMHKSALGAELSMPWVHEKDTVSLVKRLHDEGYVVVSVEQTHNAVQLQDFVPRKGERYVLVFGNEVDGVSQDVVDASDCAVEIPQFGSKHSLNVSVSAGVVL
;
A
#
# COMPACT_ATOMS: atom_id res chain seq x y z
N MET A 1 -29.50 2.36 -24.19
CA MET A 1 -29.32 3.54 -23.33
C MET A 1 -27.94 4.12 -23.64
N LYS A 2 -27.81 5.44 -23.95
CA LYS A 2 -26.47 6.04 -24.11
C LYS A 2 -26.03 6.53 -22.73
N ASP A 3 -24.94 5.97 -22.22
CA ASP A 3 -24.33 6.35 -20.93
C ASP A 3 -23.03 7.09 -21.22
N PRO A 4 -23.04 8.43 -21.28
CA PRO A 4 -21.87 9.24 -21.59
C PRO A 4 -20.85 9.20 -20.46
N LYS A 5 -19.55 9.19 -20.81
CA LYS A 5 -18.47 9.27 -19.82
C LYS A 5 -18.51 10.61 -19.10
N LEU A 6 -18.23 10.57 -17.79
CA LEU A 6 -18.04 11.78 -16.98
C LEU A 6 -16.81 12.58 -17.45
N LEU A 7 -16.95 13.88 -17.47
CA LEU A 7 -15.83 14.81 -17.65
C LEU A 7 -15.03 14.90 -16.33
N ASN A 8 -13.72 15.20 -16.42
CA ASN A 8 -12.86 15.32 -15.24
C ASN A 8 -13.41 16.32 -14.21
N ILE A 9 -14.04 17.41 -14.65
CA ILE A 9 -14.62 18.40 -13.74
C ILE A 9 -15.84 17.87 -12.97
N GLU A 10 -16.52 16.86 -13.50
CA GLU A 10 -17.70 16.24 -12.87
C GLU A 10 -17.33 15.22 -11.80
N LEU A 11 -16.04 14.79 -11.75
CA LEU A 11 -15.57 13.77 -10.80
C LEU A 11 -15.44 14.28 -9.36
N GLY A 12 -15.49 15.60 -9.13
CA GLY A 12 -15.42 16.17 -7.79
C GLY A 12 -14.12 15.83 -7.03
N ARG A 13 -13.01 15.62 -7.75
CA ARG A 13 -11.72 15.27 -7.15
C ARG A 13 -11.23 16.40 -6.24
N ILE A 14 -10.68 16.02 -5.10
CA ILE A 14 -10.01 16.96 -4.20
C ILE A 14 -8.76 17.54 -4.85
N ARG A 15 -8.38 18.74 -4.43
CA ARG A 15 -7.11 19.34 -4.85
C ARG A 15 -5.96 18.68 -4.12
N PRO A 16 -4.77 18.54 -4.73
CA PRO A 16 -3.60 17.98 -4.08
C PRO A 16 -3.29 18.64 -2.73
N ASP A 17 -3.41 19.96 -2.64
CA ASP A 17 -3.14 20.75 -1.43
C ASP A 17 -4.12 20.46 -0.28
N ASP A 18 -5.30 19.94 -0.60
CA ASP A 18 -6.36 19.65 0.39
C ASP A 18 -6.25 18.22 0.93
N TYR A 19 -5.37 17.36 0.37
CA TYR A 19 -5.27 15.95 0.74
C TYR A 19 -5.01 15.75 2.24
N ALA A 20 -4.06 16.49 2.80
CA ALA A 20 -3.68 16.40 4.20
C ALA A 20 -4.75 16.91 5.18
N SER A 21 -5.70 17.73 4.71
CA SER A 21 -6.79 18.28 5.52
C SER A 21 -7.98 17.33 5.67
N LEU A 22 -8.03 16.27 4.86
CA LEU A 22 -9.10 15.28 4.95
C LEU A 22 -8.97 14.42 6.22
N PRO A 23 -10.08 13.95 6.77
CA PRO A 23 -10.04 13.04 7.90
C PRO A 23 -9.24 11.77 7.52
N PRO A 24 -8.48 11.18 8.48
CA PRO A 24 -7.72 9.98 8.22
C PRO A 24 -8.64 8.80 7.86
N SER A 25 -8.18 7.96 6.95
CA SER A 25 -8.84 6.70 6.59
C SER A 25 -8.60 5.61 7.65
N GLY A 26 -7.50 5.75 8.39
CA GLY A 26 -7.01 4.72 9.30
C GLY A 26 -6.16 3.66 8.61
N THR A 27 -5.78 3.85 7.35
CA THR A 27 -4.96 2.90 6.61
C THR A 27 -3.63 3.52 6.21
N VAL A 28 -2.54 2.81 6.47
CA VAL A 28 -1.20 3.15 5.98
C VAL A 28 -0.62 1.98 5.18
N VAL A 29 0.24 2.28 4.23
CA VAL A 29 0.92 1.30 3.38
C VAL A 29 2.40 1.28 3.72
N VAL A 30 2.98 0.09 3.90
CA VAL A 30 4.41 -0.13 4.11
C VAL A 30 4.96 -0.95 2.95
N LEU A 31 6.00 -0.44 2.31
CA LEU A 31 6.69 -1.08 1.20
C LEU A 31 8.04 -1.61 1.70
N ASP A 32 8.14 -2.94 1.82
CA ASP A 32 9.34 -3.62 2.35
C ASP A 32 10.32 -3.93 1.22
N ASN A 33 11.38 -3.11 1.10
CA ASN A 33 12.48 -3.32 0.15
C ASN A 33 12.07 -3.45 -1.32
N ILE A 34 11.03 -2.75 -1.77
CA ILE A 34 10.61 -2.75 -3.18
C ILE A 34 11.65 -2.04 -4.05
N ARG A 35 12.12 -2.71 -5.10
CA ARG A 35 13.21 -2.22 -5.97
C ARG A 35 12.72 -1.34 -7.11
N SER A 36 11.53 -1.62 -7.63
CA SER A 36 10.99 -0.94 -8.81
C SER A 36 10.36 0.40 -8.45
N ALA A 37 11.02 1.50 -8.82
CA ALA A 37 10.46 2.85 -8.66
C ALA A 37 9.12 3.01 -9.42
N HIS A 38 8.94 2.30 -10.54
CA HIS A 38 7.68 2.28 -11.29
C HIS A 38 6.55 1.63 -10.47
N ASN A 39 6.82 0.49 -9.79
CA ASN A 39 5.83 -0.16 -8.93
C ASN A 39 5.48 0.76 -7.74
N ILE A 40 6.48 1.37 -7.11
CA ILE A 40 6.27 2.34 -6.01
C ILE A 40 5.38 3.48 -6.47
N GLY A 41 5.65 4.08 -7.65
CA GLY A 41 4.83 5.15 -8.20
C GLY A 41 3.38 4.72 -8.48
N SER A 42 3.19 3.50 -8.99
CA SER A 42 1.85 2.93 -9.20
C SER A 42 1.10 2.74 -7.87
N ILE A 43 1.82 2.33 -6.81
CA ILE A 43 1.25 2.21 -5.47
C ILE A 43 0.88 3.58 -4.89
N PHE A 44 1.70 4.61 -5.08
CA PHE A 44 1.34 5.98 -4.72
C PHE A 44 0.02 6.41 -5.34
N ARG A 45 -0.13 6.18 -6.66
CA ARG A 45 -1.36 6.53 -7.39
C ARG A 45 -2.58 5.77 -6.87
N THR A 46 -2.43 4.49 -6.57
CA THR A 46 -3.49 3.66 -5.99
C THR A 46 -3.83 4.13 -4.58
N SER A 47 -2.82 4.38 -3.75
CA SER A 47 -2.97 4.86 -2.39
C SER A 47 -3.67 6.23 -2.32
N ASP A 48 -3.36 7.13 -3.25
CA ASP A 48 -4.09 8.41 -3.42
C ASP A 48 -5.57 8.18 -3.70
N ALA A 49 -5.88 7.27 -4.64
CA ALA A 49 -7.26 6.96 -5.02
C ALA A 49 -8.11 6.41 -3.86
N PHE A 50 -7.51 5.68 -2.94
CA PHE A 50 -8.15 5.10 -1.75
C PHE A 50 -7.95 5.92 -0.47
N LYS A 51 -7.35 7.11 -0.57
CA LYS A 51 -7.11 8.01 0.57
C LYS A 51 -6.31 7.34 1.70
N VAL A 52 -5.26 6.61 1.35
CA VAL A 52 -4.29 6.08 2.32
C VAL A 52 -3.64 7.24 3.08
N ASP A 53 -3.45 7.12 4.38
CA ASP A 53 -2.97 8.22 5.22
C ASP A 53 -1.48 8.49 5.05
N CYS A 54 -0.66 7.44 4.82
CA CYS A 54 0.77 7.54 4.60
C CYS A 54 1.31 6.33 3.85
N VAL A 55 2.33 6.54 3.01
CA VAL A 55 3.14 5.46 2.41
C VAL A 55 4.53 5.47 3.06
N TYR A 56 4.90 4.38 3.70
CA TYR A 56 6.23 4.15 4.24
C TYR A 56 7.08 3.38 3.23
N LEU A 57 8.23 3.97 2.88
CA LEU A 57 9.20 3.41 1.94
C LEU A 57 10.38 2.87 2.73
N CYS A 58 10.49 1.54 2.86
CA CYS A 58 11.46 0.93 3.76
C CYS A 58 12.70 0.39 3.04
N GLY A 59 13.83 0.47 3.72
CA GLY A 59 15.10 -0.11 3.28
C GLY A 59 15.59 0.47 1.96
N ILE A 60 15.67 -0.37 0.93
CA ILE A 60 16.20 0.01 -0.40
C ILE A 60 15.15 0.65 -1.33
N CYS A 61 13.92 0.89 -0.86
CA CYS A 61 12.91 1.54 -1.66
C CYS A 61 13.41 2.90 -2.18
N ALA A 62 13.20 3.15 -3.47
CA ALA A 62 13.37 4.50 -4.00
C ALA A 62 12.31 5.43 -3.40
N PHE A 63 12.66 6.71 -3.23
CA PHE A 63 11.75 7.74 -2.70
C PHE A 63 11.81 9.02 -3.54
N PRO A 64 10.78 9.87 -3.46
CA PRO A 64 10.78 11.14 -4.19
C PRO A 64 11.94 12.08 -3.76
N PRO A 65 12.49 12.88 -4.70
CA PRO A 65 12.10 12.98 -6.11
C PRO A 65 12.71 11.85 -6.97
N SER A 66 11.89 11.23 -7.82
CA SER A 66 12.33 10.21 -8.76
C SER A 66 11.55 10.35 -10.07
N THR A 67 12.26 10.59 -11.17
CA THR A 67 11.65 10.75 -12.51
C THR A 67 10.94 9.48 -12.97
N GLU A 68 11.47 8.30 -12.63
CA GLU A 68 10.86 7.02 -12.99
C GLU A 68 9.56 6.79 -12.20
N MET A 69 9.58 7.08 -10.90
CA MET A 69 8.40 7.00 -10.04
C MET A 69 7.30 7.96 -10.50
N HIS A 70 7.67 9.20 -10.84
CA HIS A 70 6.73 10.24 -11.28
C HIS A 70 5.92 9.81 -12.50
N LYS A 71 6.52 9.06 -13.45
CA LYS A 71 5.83 8.58 -14.66
C LYS A 71 4.63 7.67 -14.35
N SER A 72 4.67 6.92 -13.25
CA SER A 72 3.59 6.01 -12.84
C SER A 72 2.71 6.61 -11.73
N ALA A 73 3.28 7.42 -10.85
CA ALA A 73 2.55 8.10 -9.77
C ALA A 73 1.66 9.25 -10.27
N LEU A 74 2.02 9.89 -11.40
CA LEU A 74 1.29 11.01 -12.00
C LEU A 74 1.02 12.19 -11.03
N GLY A 75 1.96 12.44 -10.12
CA GLY A 75 1.87 13.51 -9.14
C GLY A 75 1.33 13.11 -7.76
N ALA A 76 0.83 11.88 -7.59
CA ALA A 76 0.34 11.42 -6.29
C ALA A 76 1.44 11.44 -5.20
N GLU A 77 2.70 11.23 -5.57
CA GLU A 77 3.86 11.30 -4.69
C GLU A 77 4.17 12.71 -4.18
N LEU A 78 3.53 13.75 -4.75
CA LEU A 78 3.67 15.13 -4.33
C LEU A 78 2.55 15.59 -3.38
N SER A 79 1.40 14.92 -3.41
CA SER A 79 0.22 15.29 -2.63
C SER A 79 0.03 14.45 -1.39
N MET A 80 0.35 13.16 -1.45
CA MET A 80 0.13 12.30 -0.30
C MET A 80 1.35 12.18 0.62
N PRO A 81 1.13 12.03 1.94
CA PRO A 81 2.21 11.85 2.91
C PRO A 81 3.03 10.57 2.64
N TRP A 82 4.33 10.67 2.75
CA TRP A 82 5.23 9.52 2.72
C TRP A 82 6.43 9.74 3.66
N VAL A 83 7.01 8.64 4.11
CA VAL A 83 8.21 8.64 4.97
C VAL A 83 9.15 7.54 4.49
N HIS A 84 10.46 7.83 4.45
CA HIS A 84 11.47 6.79 4.24
C HIS A 84 12.00 6.29 5.59
N GLU A 85 11.96 4.97 5.79
CA GLU A 85 12.43 4.28 6.99
C GLU A 85 13.51 3.26 6.63
N LYS A 86 14.54 3.15 7.48
CA LYS A 86 15.65 2.23 7.21
C LYS A 86 15.31 0.78 7.50
N ASP A 87 14.47 0.55 8.50
CA ASP A 87 14.19 -0.79 9.04
C ASP A 87 12.69 -1.02 9.15
N THR A 88 12.20 -1.98 8.36
CA THR A 88 10.77 -2.31 8.29
C THR A 88 10.27 -2.93 9.57
N VAL A 89 11.07 -3.79 10.22
CA VAL A 89 10.66 -4.49 11.46
C VAL A 89 10.44 -3.48 12.58
N SER A 90 11.37 -2.53 12.76
CA SER A 90 11.23 -1.47 13.77
C SER A 90 10.01 -0.58 13.49
N LEU A 91 9.74 -0.28 12.22
CA LEU A 91 8.58 0.51 11.83
C LEU A 91 7.27 -0.21 12.18
N VAL A 92 7.11 -1.46 11.76
CA VAL A 92 5.84 -2.20 11.98
C VAL A 92 5.58 -2.42 13.47
N LYS A 93 6.62 -2.68 14.28
CA LYS A 93 6.48 -2.76 15.75
C LYS A 93 6.02 -1.43 16.34
N ARG A 94 6.61 -0.31 15.91
CA ARG A 94 6.18 1.03 16.34
C ARG A 94 4.71 1.30 15.99
N LEU A 95 4.29 1.01 14.76
CA LEU A 95 2.91 1.20 14.32
C LEU A 95 1.94 0.30 15.09
N HIS A 96 2.34 -0.95 15.39
CA HIS A 96 1.58 -1.83 16.26
C HIS A 96 1.41 -1.23 17.66
N ASP A 97 2.49 -0.72 18.27
CA ASP A 97 2.45 -0.06 19.59
C ASP A 97 1.57 1.20 19.58
N GLU A 98 1.46 1.87 18.43
CA GLU A 98 0.56 3.00 18.20
C GLU A 98 -0.92 2.56 18.00
N GLY A 99 -1.19 1.26 18.02
CA GLY A 99 -2.54 0.68 17.96
C GLY A 99 -3.05 0.43 16.54
N TYR A 100 -2.15 0.23 15.56
CA TYR A 100 -2.53 -0.30 14.26
C TYR A 100 -2.52 -1.83 14.28
N VAL A 101 -3.41 -2.44 13.51
CA VAL A 101 -3.35 -3.86 13.15
C VAL A 101 -2.41 -4.01 11.96
N VAL A 102 -1.32 -4.74 12.13
CA VAL A 102 -0.31 -4.96 11.08
C VAL A 102 -0.66 -6.20 10.28
N VAL A 103 -0.86 -6.03 8.98
CA VAL A 103 -1.24 -7.08 8.03
C VAL A 103 -0.17 -7.21 6.95
N SER A 104 0.54 -8.31 6.92
CA SER A 104 1.43 -8.66 5.80
C SER A 104 0.63 -9.24 4.65
N VAL A 105 0.76 -8.65 3.45
CA VAL A 105 0.16 -9.20 2.23
C VAL A 105 1.15 -10.21 1.64
N GLU A 106 1.02 -11.48 2.06
CA GLU A 106 2.00 -12.52 1.76
C GLU A 106 1.38 -13.93 1.85
N GLN A 107 1.97 -14.86 1.13
CA GLN A 107 1.61 -16.29 1.16
C GLN A 107 2.30 -16.97 2.34
N THR A 108 1.54 -17.27 3.39
CA THR A 108 2.06 -18.00 4.57
C THR A 108 1.17 -19.19 4.90
N HIS A 109 1.69 -20.15 5.69
CA HIS A 109 0.92 -21.33 6.09
C HIS A 109 -0.40 -21.01 6.81
N ASN A 110 -0.45 -19.89 7.50
CA ASN A 110 -1.61 -19.46 8.29
C ASN A 110 -2.26 -18.18 7.75
N ALA A 111 -1.98 -17.81 6.50
CA ALA A 111 -2.56 -16.63 5.89
C ALA A 111 -4.08 -16.76 5.80
N VAL A 112 -4.78 -15.67 6.09
CA VAL A 112 -6.21 -15.53 5.84
C VAL A 112 -6.39 -15.23 4.35
N GLN A 113 -7.30 -15.93 3.69
CA GLN A 113 -7.62 -15.60 2.30
C GLN A 113 -8.30 -14.25 2.22
N LEU A 114 -7.94 -13.41 1.24
CA LEU A 114 -8.42 -12.02 1.15
C LEU A 114 -9.95 -11.91 1.20
N GLN A 115 -10.68 -12.82 0.55
CA GLN A 115 -12.15 -12.82 0.57
C GLN A 115 -12.75 -13.11 1.96
N ASP A 116 -11.98 -13.70 2.86
CA ASP A 116 -12.39 -14.06 4.22
C ASP A 116 -11.89 -13.04 5.26
N PHE A 117 -11.01 -12.10 4.83
CA PHE A 117 -10.52 -11.04 5.69
C PHE A 117 -11.56 -9.92 5.82
N VAL A 118 -12.06 -9.72 7.03
CA VAL A 118 -13.07 -8.68 7.31
C VAL A 118 -12.47 -7.61 8.21
N PRO A 119 -12.15 -6.41 7.67
CA PRO A 119 -11.68 -5.29 8.47
C PRO A 119 -12.75 -4.88 9.50
N ARG A 120 -12.31 -4.61 10.74
CA ARG A 120 -13.22 -4.18 11.80
C ARG A 120 -13.39 -2.68 11.79
N LYS A 121 -14.63 -2.24 11.95
CA LYS A 121 -14.94 -0.81 11.98
C LYS A 121 -14.26 -0.11 13.16
N GLY A 122 -13.52 0.96 12.86
CA GLY A 122 -12.81 1.77 13.85
C GLY A 122 -11.39 1.30 14.17
N GLU A 123 -10.94 0.16 13.66
CA GLU A 123 -9.54 -0.24 13.70
C GLU A 123 -8.75 0.48 12.61
N ARG A 124 -7.45 0.66 12.86
CA ARG A 124 -6.49 1.22 11.91
C ARG A 124 -5.57 0.11 11.41
N TYR A 125 -5.24 0.14 10.12
CA TYR A 125 -4.49 -0.95 9.48
C TYR A 125 -3.19 -0.49 8.86
N VAL A 126 -2.16 -1.32 9.02
CA VAL A 126 -0.92 -1.27 8.26
C VAL A 126 -0.96 -2.40 7.25
N LEU A 127 -0.88 -2.08 5.96
CA LEU A 127 -0.77 -3.06 4.89
C LEU A 127 0.67 -3.12 4.41
N VAL A 128 1.35 -4.24 4.64
CA VAL A 128 2.75 -4.43 4.27
C VAL A 128 2.85 -5.21 2.97
N PHE A 129 3.57 -4.66 1.99
CA PHE A 129 3.86 -5.28 0.69
C PHE A 129 5.35 -5.50 0.55
N GLY A 130 5.76 -6.69 0.14
CA GLY A 130 7.15 -7.09 -0.02
C GLY A 130 7.70 -6.87 -1.42
N ASN A 131 9.01 -7.10 -1.57
CA ASN A 131 9.70 -6.96 -2.83
C ASN A 131 9.34 -8.08 -3.83
N GLU A 132 9.73 -7.86 -5.09
CA GLU A 132 9.32 -8.69 -6.23
C GLU A 132 9.99 -10.07 -6.25
N VAL A 133 11.02 -10.30 -5.44
CA VAL A 133 11.80 -11.55 -5.42
C VAL A 133 11.47 -12.39 -4.20
N ASP A 134 11.59 -11.79 -3.01
CA ASP A 134 11.54 -12.49 -1.74
C ASP A 134 10.21 -12.28 -0.99
N GLY A 135 9.35 -11.39 -1.51
CA GLY A 135 8.11 -11.00 -0.82
C GLY A 135 8.37 -10.14 0.42
N VAL A 136 7.48 -10.22 1.40
CA VAL A 136 7.65 -9.61 2.73
C VAL A 136 8.68 -10.42 3.51
N SER A 137 9.68 -9.75 4.09
CA SER A 137 10.71 -10.44 4.87
C SER A 137 10.11 -11.22 6.05
N GLN A 138 10.70 -12.40 6.38
CA GLN A 138 10.16 -13.26 7.42
C GLN A 138 10.05 -12.55 8.77
N ASP A 139 11.06 -11.75 9.14
CA ASP A 139 11.05 -10.99 10.40
C ASP A 139 9.89 -9.97 10.47
N VAL A 140 9.46 -9.44 9.32
CA VAL A 140 8.30 -8.53 9.23
C VAL A 140 6.99 -9.32 9.32
N VAL A 141 6.91 -10.48 8.66
CA VAL A 141 5.77 -11.40 8.80
C VAL A 141 5.60 -11.83 10.26
N ASP A 142 6.69 -12.19 10.94
CA ASP A 142 6.68 -12.60 12.34
C ASP A 142 6.30 -11.47 13.31
N ALA A 143 6.53 -10.21 12.89
CA ALA A 143 6.14 -9.02 13.64
C ALA A 143 4.72 -8.52 13.33
N SER A 144 4.02 -9.14 12.37
CA SER A 144 2.67 -8.77 11.94
C SER A 144 1.61 -9.50 12.78
N ASP A 145 0.44 -8.89 12.92
CA ASP A 145 -0.71 -9.51 13.60
C ASP A 145 -1.31 -10.67 12.80
N CYS A 146 -1.27 -10.55 11.47
CA CYS A 146 -1.68 -11.62 10.55
C CYS A 146 -1.07 -11.44 9.17
N ALA A 147 -1.16 -12.50 8.36
CA ALA A 147 -0.93 -12.43 6.92
C ALA A 147 -2.24 -12.60 6.15
N VAL A 148 -2.36 -11.89 5.03
CA VAL A 148 -3.48 -12.01 4.10
C VAL A 148 -2.94 -12.41 2.74
N GLU A 149 -3.53 -13.45 2.15
CA GLU A 149 -3.17 -13.97 0.84
C GLU A 149 -4.24 -13.65 -0.20
N ILE A 150 -3.81 -13.15 -1.37
CA ILE A 150 -4.68 -13.01 -2.54
C ILE A 150 -4.76 -14.38 -3.22
N PRO A 151 -5.95 -15.03 -3.33
CA PRO A 151 -6.06 -16.34 -3.95
C PRO A 151 -5.67 -16.28 -5.41
N GLN A 152 -4.84 -17.25 -5.85
CA GLN A 152 -4.34 -17.35 -7.21
C GLN A 152 -4.59 -18.76 -7.74
N PHE A 153 -5.11 -18.84 -8.95
CA PHE A 153 -5.51 -20.11 -9.60
C PHE A 153 -4.73 -20.39 -10.88
N GLY A 154 -3.76 -19.55 -11.20
CA GLY A 154 -2.93 -19.64 -12.40
C GLY A 154 -1.62 -20.41 -12.18
N SER A 155 -0.74 -20.35 -13.18
CA SER A 155 0.57 -21.01 -13.16
C SER A 155 1.69 -20.16 -12.54
N LYS A 156 1.44 -18.89 -12.26
CA LYS A 156 2.43 -17.98 -11.65
C LYS A 156 2.31 -18.00 -10.13
N HIS A 157 3.45 -17.79 -9.45
CA HIS A 157 3.52 -17.88 -7.99
C HIS A 157 3.13 -16.57 -7.29
N SER A 158 3.09 -15.45 -8.01
CA SER A 158 2.78 -14.14 -7.43
C SER A 158 2.18 -13.19 -8.46
N LEU A 159 1.47 -12.18 -7.97
CA LEU A 159 1.06 -10.99 -8.72
C LEU A 159 2.17 -9.93 -8.67
N ASN A 160 2.15 -9.00 -9.61
CA ASN A 160 2.93 -7.77 -9.49
C ASN A 160 2.50 -7.01 -8.21
N VAL A 161 3.47 -6.50 -7.47
CA VAL A 161 3.21 -5.86 -6.16
C VAL A 161 2.26 -4.66 -6.25
N SER A 162 2.33 -3.86 -7.32
CA SER A 162 1.41 -2.73 -7.49
C SER A 162 -0.01 -3.18 -7.83
N VAL A 163 -0.16 -4.34 -8.48
CA VAL A 163 -1.46 -4.97 -8.70
C VAL A 163 -2.00 -5.52 -7.38
N SER A 164 -1.15 -6.20 -6.59
CA SER A 164 -1.52 -6.69 -5.25
C SER A 164 -2.03 -5.55 -4.37
N ALA A 165 -1.34 -4.40 -4.37
CA ALA A 165 -1.79 -3.23 -3.63
C ALA A 165 -3.18 -2.74 -4.09
N GLY A 166 -3.43 -2.73 -5.40
CA GLY A 166 -4.74 -2.32 -5.94
C GLY A 166 -5.88 -3.31 -5.69
N VAL A 167 -5.56 -4.58 -5.40
CA VAL A 167 -6.56 -5.61 -5.06
C VAL A 167 -6.91 -5.58 -3.57
N VAL A 168 -5.93 -5.25 -2.71
CA VAL A 168 -6.10 -5.28 -1.25
C VAL A 168 -6.65 -3.96 -0.69
N LEU A 169 -6.28 -2.80 -1.28
CA LEU A 169 -6.80 -1.47 -0.93
C LEU A 169 -8.23 -1.26 -1.40
#